data_b62f4275853dc9cb8c7071e91b237486
#
_entry.id   b62f4275853dc9cb8c7071e91b237486
#
_cell.length_a   1.000
_cell.length_b   1.000
_cell.length_c   1.000
_cell.angle_alpha   90.00
_cell.angle_beta   90.00
_cell.angle_gamma   90.00
#
_symmetry.space_group_name_H-M   'P 1'
#
loop_
_entity.id
_entity.type
_entity.pdbx_description
1 polymer ?
#
loop_
_entity_poly.entity_id
_entity_poly.type
_entity_poly.pdbx_seq_one_letter_code
_entity_poly.pdbx_strand_id
1 'polypeptide(L)'
;MKNQVKLRYKILNRGIDKNHIFIKMIVYFDNKNGLKIENTRFYIDDDSYIDCKLHESKGVMPRTKRMQTVRIFSFDLSELLATESRINGTLRVVTDIEGQEVIYYIKEKKKRNSRNNKFYYLPECGVFKDGFAVFFRHSYNAALVSVKRKMEEIEYTKFFRFIESKPVSMLLYCLGNIRTALRKKQINIYYEKFCSKAEEGTFELFQLSQQSRNSKNYFIIDENSSDYQRIINEPNVVRRFSFKYYWLIYGADNFISTETPDGHLNVLRSTNYYMMKKIYKGKFVFLQHGVTYMKRHAKTSSFLKGKAGEPDLMAVGSIKEKAICMEMMNLDDSVFMITGLPIYSLVNYKHINQESEDYVMVMLTWKPYEEHLYDFRQSEYYENITKIAKVLEKYISREKIIVVGHPKINKLLESSELGIKLWKKPISEALSVSKLLITDYSSVCYNTFYQGGGVIFYQPDLERYEREVGPLIPKDNEYIGHRVFGIKELETLIEQTISNGKIDLSEVRNDEFEKIHLTINSFNDGKNIERIYKELSDHKIV
;
A
#
# COMPACT_ATOMS: atom_id res chain seq x y z
N MET A 1 1.53 -9.98 -36.65
CA MET A 1 1.51 -11.41 -36.30
C MET A 1 0.58 -11.75 -35.16
N LYS A 2 0.59 -11.04 -34.02
CA LYS A 2 -0.31 -11.31 -32.87
C LYS A 2 -1.82 -11.34 -33.22
N ASN A 3 -2.23 -10.63 -34.28
CA ASN A 3 -3.62 -10.66 -34.78
C ASN A 3 -3.89 -11.82 -35.76
N GLN A 4 -2.88 -12.47 -36.29
CA GLN A 4 -2.98 -13.56 -37.26
C GLN A 4 -3.00 -14.94 -36.56
N VAL A 5 -2.32 -15.05 -35.41
CA VAL A 5 -2.34 -16.23 -34.55
C VAL A 5 -2.93 -15.83 -33.21
N LYS A 6 -4.04 -16.46 -32.81
CA LYS A 6 -4.70 -16.17 -31.52
C LYS A 6 -4.44 -17.31 -30.55
N LEU A 7 -3.86 -16.95 -29.39
CA LEU A 7 -3.77 -17.88 -28.29
C LEU A 7 -5.17 -18.04 -27.64
N ARG A 8 -5.61 -19.29 -27.54
CA ARG A 8 -6.75 -19.68 -26.71
C ARG A 8 -6.27 -20.67 -25.68
N TYR A 9 -6.78 -20.59 -24.48
CA TYR A 9 -6.39 -21.48 -23.40
C TYR A 9 -7.56 -21.79 -22.49
N LYS A 10 -7.47 -22.92 -21.80
CA LYS A 10 -8.40 -23.33 -20.76
C LYS A 10 -7.59 -23.81 -19.56
N ILE A 11 -7.72 -23.12 -18.44
CA ILE A 11 -7.20 -23.58 -17.16
C ILE A 11 -8.12 -24.72 -16.73
N LEU A 12 -7.59 -25.94 -16.68
CA LEU A 12 -8.36 -27.15 -16.34
C LEU A 12 -8.41 -27.34 -14.84
N ASN A 13 -7.28 -27.17 -14.19
CA ASN A 13 -7.15 -27.31 -12.76
C ASN A 13 -5.92 -26.54 -12.28
N ARG A 14 -6.02 -26.01 -11.10
CA ARG A 14 -4.91 -25.45 -10.35
C ARG A 14 -5.09 -25.82 -8.90
N GLY A 15 -4.04 -26.12 -8.22
CA GLY A 15 -4.11 -26.58 -6.86
C GLY A 15 -2.76 -26.96 -6.32
N ILE A 16 -2.82 -27.56 -5.16
CA ILE A 16 -1.69 -28.07 -4.41
C ILE A 16 -1.88 -29.57 -4.30
N ASP A 17 -0.91 -30.31 -4.75
CA ASP A 17 -0.80 -31.73 -4.43
C ASP A 17 0.47 -31.94 -3.61
N LYS A 18 0.28 -32.36 -2.34
CA LYS A 18 1.29 -32.66 -1.31
C LYS A 18 2.49 -31.69 -1.21
N ASN A 19 3.19 -31.40 -2.29
CA ASN A 19 4.38 -30.55 -2.32
C ASN A 19 4.52 -29.75 -3.63
N HIS A 20 3.55 -29.86 -4.52
CA HIS A 20 3.62 -29.25 -5.85
C HIS A 20 2.53 -28.22 -6.03
N ILE A 21 2.89 -27.05 -6.51
CA ILE A 21 1.92 -26.11 -7.09
C ILE A 21 1.79 -26.50 -8.56
N PHE A 22 0.57 -26.76 -8.99
CA PHE A 22 0.35 -27.05 -10.39
C PHE A 22 -0.69 -26.14 -11.03
N ILE A 23 -0.40 -25.75 -12.26
CA ILE A 23 -1.39 -25.20 -13.17
C ILE A 23 -1.55 -26.19 -14.32
N LYS A 24 -2.69 -26.86 -14.37
CA LYS A 24 -3.02 -27.69 -15.52
C LYS A 24 -3.77 -26.86 -16.53
N MET A 25 -3.15 -26.59 -17.64
CA MET A 25 -3.71 -25.71 -18.67
C MET A 25 -3.56 -26.37 -20.05
N ILE A 26 -4.58 -26.18 -20.88
CA ILE A 26 -4.50 -26.49 -22.30
C ILE A 26 -4.41 -25.17 -23.05
N VAL A 27 -3.41 -25.04 -23.90
CA VAL A 27 -3.19 -23.88 -24.75
C VAL A 27 -3.41 -24.28 -26.21
N TYR A 28 -4.14 -23.46 -26.94
CA TYR A 28 -4.45 -23.66 -28.36
C TYR A 28 -4.03 -22.43 -29.14
N PHE A 29 -3.34 -22.66 -30.26
CA PHE A 29 -3.07 -21.61 -31.23
C PHE A 29 -4.10 -21.72 -32.38
N ASP A 30 -4.93 -20.68 -32.55
CA ASP A 30 -5.80 -20.53 -33.73
C ASP A 30 -4.97 -19.88 -34.84
N ASN A 31 -4.35 -20.73 -35.62
CA ASN A 31 -3.38 -20.38 -36.70
C ASN A 31 -4.04 -20.62 -38.05
N LYS A 32 -4.87 -19.67 -38.50
CA LYS A 32 -5.62 -19.81 -39.77
C LYS A 32 -4.75 -19.75 -40.99
N ASN A 33 -3.60 -19.12 -40.89
CA ASN A 33 -2.71 -18.86 -42.04
C ASN A 33 -1.59 -19.87 -42.15
N GLY A 34 -1.52 -20.90 -41.28
CA GLY A 34 -0.52 -21.93 -41.30
C GLY A 34 0.91 -21.45 -40.99
N LEU A 35 1.04 -20.34 -40.24
CA LEU A 35 2.34 -19.76 -39.87
C LEU A 35 3.15 -20.74 -39.02
N LYS A 36 4.46 -20.74 -39.17
CA LYS A 36 5.37 -21.58 -38.40
C LYS A 36 5.43 -21.09 -36.97
N ILE A 37 5.14 -21.96 -35.99
CA ILE A 37 5.17 -21.68 -34.56
C ILE A 37 6.21 -22.58 -33.92
N GLU A 38 7.21 -21.99 -33.28
CA GLU A 38 8.33 -22.70 -32.64
C GLU A 38 8.63 -22.14 -31.24
N ASN A 39 9.52 -22.80 -30.50
CA ASN A 39 10.08 -22.32 -29.23
C ASN A 39 9.04 -21.78 -28.24
N THR A 40 7.94 -22.53 -28.05
CA THR A 40 6.89 -22.10 -27.13
C THR A 40 7.31 -22.35 -25.68
N ARG A 41 7.31 -21.30 -24.88
CA ARG A 41 7.69 -21.30 -23.46
C ARG A 41 6.57 -20.74 -22.61
N PHE A 42 6.36 -21.32 -21.45
CA PHE A 42 5.42 -20.80 -20.45
C PHE A 42 6.19 -20.18 -19.29
N TYR A 43 6.10 -18.89 -19.14
CA TYR A 43 6.73 -18.14 -18.07
C TYR A 43 5.84 -18.03 -16.85
N ILE A 44 6.41 -18.24 -15.68
CA ILE A 44 5.76 -18.17 -14.37
C ILE A 44 6.07 -16.83 -13.72
N ASP A 45 7.27 -16.32 -13.95
CA ASP A 45 7.77 -15.00 -13.55
C ASP A 45 8.58 -14.41 -14.72
N ASP A 46 9.40 -13.41 -14.45
CA ASP A 46 10.13 -12.73 -15.51
C ASP A 46 11.29 -13.56 -16.08
N ASP A 47 11.84 -14.48 -15.30
CA ASP A 47 13.05 -15.26 -15.66
C ASP A 47 12.78 -16.77 -15.77
N SER A 48 11.78 -17.30 -15.05
CA SER A 48 11.56 -18.75 -14.96
C SER A 48 10.50 -19.24 -15.94
N TYR A 49 10.87 -20.17 -16.80
CA TYR A 49 9.96 -20.72 -17.80
C TYR A 49 10.04 -22.24 -17.92
N ILE A 50 9.04 -22.81 -18.57
CA ILE A 50 8.95 -24.21 -18.95
C ILE A 50 8.83 -24.30 -20.45
N ASP A 51 9.68 -25.12 -21.09
CA ASP A 51 9.56 -25.41 -22.49
C ASP A 51 8.32 -26.24 -22.79
N CYS A 52 7.53 -25.80 -23.75
CA CYS A 52 6.30 -26.44 -24.15
C CYS A 52 6.47 -27.16 -25.48
N LYS A 53 6.23 -28.47 -25.49
CA LYS A 53 6.20 -29.22 -26.74
C LYS A 53 4.87 -28.99 -27.46
N LEU A 54 4.95 -28.54 -28.69
CA LEU A 54 3.79 -28.43 -29.60
C LEU A 54 3.40 -29.82 -30.08
N HIS A 55 2.14 -30.18 -29.90
CA HIS A 55 1.59 -31.41 -30.44
C HIS A 55 0.49 -31.09 -31.48
N GLU A 56 0.58 -31.62 -32.66
CA GLU A 56 -0.57 -31.65 -33.57
C GLU A 56 -1.62 -32.60 -33.00
N SER A 57 -2.77 -32.07 -32.59
CA SER A 57 -3.85 -32.92 -32.11
C SER A 57 -4.85 -33.20 -33.24
N LYS A 58 -4.95 -34.44 -33.63
CA LYS A 58 -6.04 -34.92 -34.50
C LYS A 58 -7.38 -35.15 -33.75
N GLY A 59 -7.49 -34.85 -32.46
CA GLY A 59 -8.61 -35.43 -31.73
C GLY A 59 -9.34 -34.59 -30.65
N VAL A 60 -8.99 -33.35 -30.34
CA VAL A 60 -9.58 -32.65 -29.16
C VAL A 60 -10.61 -31.57 -29.49
N MET A 61 -10.70 -31.10 -30.72
CA MET A 61 -11.85 -30.28 -31.18
C MET A 61 -12.16 -30.59 -32.64
N PRO A 62 -13.35 -31.21 -32.93
CA PRO A 62 -13.72 -31.66 -34.27
C PRO A 62 -14.04 -30.57 -35.29
N ARG A 63 -14.01 -29.30 -34.90
CA ARG A 63 -14.56 -28.21 -35.72
C ARG A 63 -13.55 -27.39 -36.54
N THR A 64 -12.25 -27.54 -36.33
CA THR A 64 -11.28 -26.84 -37.20
C THR A 64 -9.96 -27.64 -37.37
N LYS A 65 -9.64 -28.06 -38.59
CA LYS A 65 -8.41 -28.73 -39.00
C LYS A 65 -7.11 -27.87 -38.85
N ARG A 66 -7.13 -26.81 -38.04
CA ARG A 66 -6.10 -25.74 -38.03
C ARG A 66 -5.61 -25.37 -36.61
N MET A 67 -5.77 -26.24 -35.62
CA MET A 67 -5.33 -25.93 -34.25
C MET A 67 -4.13 -26.76 -33.83
N GLN A 68 -3.04 -26.10 -33.48
CA GLN A 68 -1.91 -26.70 -32.75
C GLN A 68 -2.19 -26.65 -31.26
N THR A 69 -2.00 -27.76 -30.55
CA THR A 69 -2.28 -27.85 -29.11
C THR A 69 -0.98 -27.98 -28.34
N VAL A 70 -0.77 -27.09 -27.39
CA VAL A 70 0.30 -27.16 -26.40
C VAL A 70 -0.31 -27.66 -25.09
N ARG A 71 0.21 -28.77 -24.55
CA ARG A 71 -0.15 -29.23 -23.22
C ARG A 71 0.90 -28.81 -22.23
N ILE A 72 0.49 -28.05 -21.24
CA ILE A 72 1.32 -27.68 -20.10
C ILE A 72 0.89 -28.52 -18.92
N PHE A 73 1.76 -29.38 -18.46
CA PHE A 73 1.54 -30.20 -17.28
C PHE A 73 2.27 -29.62 -16.08
N SER A 74 1.79 -29.92 -14.90
CA SER A 74 2.27 -29.44 -13.61
C SER A 74 3.78 -29.20 -13.56
N PHE A 75 4.18 -28.12 -12.96
CA PHE A 75 5.59 -27.84 -12.66
C PHE A 75 5.81 -27.88 -11.16
N ASP A 76 6.99 -28.37 -10.79
CA ASP A 76 7.44 -28.37 -9.41
C ASP A 76 7.99 -26.99 -9.07
N LEU A 77 7.29 -26.26 -8.20
CA LEU A 77 7.78 -24.99 -7.68
C LEU A 77 8.85 -25.13 -6.60
N SER A 78 9.21 -26.37 -6.18
CA SER A 78 10.25 -26.55 -5.19
C SER A 78 11.61 -26.03 -5.65
N GLU A 79 11.96 -26.15 -6.93
CA GLU A 79 13.18 -25.58 -7.49
C GLU A 79 13.12 -24.05 -7.57
N LEU A 80 11.96 -23.48 -7.91
CA LEU A 80 11.71 -22.04 -7.95
C LEU A 80 11.66 -21.40 -6.56
N LEU A 81 11.24 -22.17 -5.55
CA LEU A 81 11.18 -21.71 -4.16
C LEU A 81 12.55 -21.73 -3.48
N ALA A 82 13.51 -22.52 -3.98
CA ALA A 82 14.88 -22.57 -3.48
C ALA A 82 15.69 -21.30 -3.80
N THR A 83 15.30 -20.54 -4.81
CA THR A 83 15.94 -19.25 -5.10
C THR A 83 15.37 -18.15 -4.21
N GLU A 84 16.24 -17.33 -3.59
CA GLU A 84 15.85 -16.19 -2.75
C GLU A 84 15.10 -15.08 -3.51
N SER A 85 15.05 -15.18 -4.85
CA SER A 85 14.38 -14.20 -5.70
C SER A 85 12.86 -14.18 -5.45
N ARG A 86 12.32 -12.97 -5.24
CA ARG A 86 10.86 -12.75 -5.19
C ARG A 86 10.27 -13.14 -6.54
N ILE A 87 9.52 -14.22 -6.59
CA ILE A 87 8.70 -14.53 -7.75
C ILE A 87 7.52 -13.56 -7.77
N ASN A 88 7.65 -12.48 -8.51
CA ASN A 88 6.56 -11.56 -8.82
C ASN A 88 6.51 -11.44 -10.33
N GLY A 89 5.82 -12.36 -10.99
CA GLY A 89 5.81 -12.39 -12.43
C GLY A 89 4.42 -12.56 -13.02
N THR A 90 4.27 -12.11 -14.25
CA THR A 90 3.04 -12.28 -15.00
C THR A 90 3.09 -13.59 -15.78
N LEU A 91 2.14 -14.49 -15.54
CA LEU A 91 2.02 -15.73 -16.28
C LEU A 91 1.80 -15.42 -17.76
N ARG A 92 2.70 -15.88 -18.61
CA ARG A 92 2.68 -15.62 -20.05
C ARG A 92 3.16 -16.81 -20.86
N VAL A 93 2.67 -16.91 -22.07
CA VAL A 93 3.21 -17.80 -23.11
C VAL A 93 4.01 -16.95 -24.08
N VAL A 94 5.24 -17.32 -24.30
CA VAL A 94 6.12 -16.71 -25.30
C VAL A 94 6.39 -17.76 -26.38
N THR A 95 6.29 -17.38 -27.64
CA THR A 95 6.49 -18.27 -28.75
C THR A 95 7.03 -17.52 -29.96
N ASP A 96 7.80 -18.20 -30.78
CA ASP A 96 8.29 -17.65 -32.04
C ASP A 96 7.27 -17.95 -33.17
N ILE A 97 6.84 -16.93 -33.86
CA ILE A 97 5.98 -17.03 -35.03
C ILE A 97 6.71 -16.44 -36.19
N GLU A 98 7.08 -17.28 -37.18
CA GLU A 98 7.89 -16.88 -38.33
C GLU A 98 9.19 -16.16 -37.92
N GLY A 99 9.86 -16.65 -36.85
CA GLY A 99 11.11 -16.08 -36.35
C GLY A 99 10.93 -14.78 -35.50
N GLN A 100 9.71 -14.39 -35.20
CA GLN A 100 9.43 -13.25 -34.31
C GLN A 100 8.83 -13.70 -32.98
N GLU A 101 9.41 -13.23 -31.87
CA GLU A 101 8.90 -13.51 -30.56
C GLU A 101 7.56 -12.80 -30.31
N VAL A 102 6.56 -13.55 -29.88
CA VAL A 102 5.23 -13.06 -29.57
C VAL A 102 4.83 -13.45 -28.15
N ILE A 103 4.42 -12.48 -27.35
CA ILE A 103 4.05 -12.65 -25.95
C ILE A 103 2.52 -12.64 -25.79
N TYR A 104 1.98 -13.69 -25.16
CA TYR A 104 0.58 -13.81 -24.80
C TYR A 104 0.42 -13.90 -23.28
N TYR A 105 -0.18 -12.90 -22.66
CA TYR A 105 -0.51 -12.92 -21.24
C TYR A 105 -1.69 -13.84 -20.95
N ILE A 106 -1.56 -14.66 -19.90
CA ILE A 106 -2.64 -15.51 -19.43
C ILE A 106 -3.66 -14.65 -18.69
N LYS A 107 -4.85 -14.56 -19.26
CA LYS A 107 -5.97 -13.80 -18.70
C LYS A 107 -7.10 -14.76 -18.37
N GLU A 108 -7.53 -14.83 -17.13
CA GLU A 108 -8.65 -15.66 -16.76
C GLU A 108 -9.98 -14.94 -17.03
N LYS A 109 -11.00 -15.69 -17.53
CA LYS A 109 -12.37 -15.18 -17.61
C LYS A 109 -12.89 -14.95 -16.20
N LYS A 110 -13.08 -13.69 -15.88
CA LYS A 110 -13.45 -13.19 -14.57
C LYS A 110 -14.82 -13.69 -14.14
N LYS A 111 -14.94 -14.32 -12.99
CA LYS A 111 -16.15 -14.18 -12.18
C LYS A 111 -16.07 -12.79 -11.54
N ARG A 112 -16.71 -11.82 -12.16
CA ARG A 112 -16.89 -10.50 -11.57
C ARG A 112 -17.75 -10.65 -10.32
N ASN A 113 -17.17 -10.49 -9.16
CA ASN A 113 -17.95 -10.19 -7.98
C ASN A 113 -18.17 -8.67 -8.00
N SER A 114 -19.41 -8.23 -7.98
CA SER A 114 -19.71 -6.81 -7.87
C SER A 114 -20.61 -6.56 -6.66
N ARG A 115 -20.31 -5.55 -5.91
CA ARG A 115 -21.25 -4.84 -5.06
C ARG A 115 -21.09 -3.37 -5.38
N ASN A 116 -22.21 -2.65 -5.59
CA ASN A 116 -22.19 -1.22 -5.91
C ASN A 116 -21.25 -0.87 -7.09
N ASN A 117 -21.20 -1.72 -8.12
CA ASN A 117 -20.31 -1.56 -9.29
C ASN A 117 -18.80 -1.65 -9.01
N LYS A 118 -18.36 -1.99 -7.81
CA LYS A 118 -16.95 -2.24 -7.50
C LYS A 118 -16.51 -3.61 -7.99
N PHE A 119 -15.38 -3.65 -8.68
CA PHE A 119 -14.80 -4.91 -9.20
C PHE A 119 -13.58 -5.31 -8.37
N TYR A 120 -13.59 -6.51 -7.86
CA TYR A 120 -12.47 -7.08 -7.13
C TYR A 120 -12.16 -8.50 -7.57
N TYR A 121 -10.91 -8.86 -7.45
CA TYR A 121 -10.39 -10.17 -7.77
C TYR A 121 -9.90 -10.82 -6.49
N LEU A 122 -10.42 -12.01 -6.21
CA LEU A 122 -10.00 -12.78 -5.06
C LEU A 122 -8.74 -13.57 -5.41
N PRO A 123 -7.75 -13.64 -4.53
CA PRO A 123 -6.64 -14.56 -4.69
C PRO A 123 -7.19 -15.98 -4.71
N GLU A 124 -6.69 -16.81 -5.62
CA GLU A 124 -7.36 -18.08 -5.89
C GLU A 124 -6.67 -19.28 -5.26
N CYS A 125 -5.40 -19.21 -4.99
CA CYS A 125 -4.66 -20.32 -4.40
C CYS A 125 -3.43 -19.82 -3.67
N GLY A 126 -3.16 -20.38 -2.50
CA GLY A 126 -1.92 -20.20 -1.78
C GLY A 126 -1.29 -21.53 -1.45
N VAL A 127 0.02 -21.60 -1.55
CA VAL A 127 0.83 -22.72 -1.12
C VAL A 127 1.79 -22.27 -0.06
N PHE A 128 1.92 -23.06 0.98
CA PHE A 128 2.82 -22.81 2.08
C PHE A 128 3.89 -23.90 2.09
N LYS A 129 5.11 -23.55 1.75
CA LYS A 129 6.25 -24.45 1.79
C LYS A 129 7.52 -23.70 2.19
N ASP A 130 8.34 -24.31 3.00
CA ASP A 130 9.70 -23.84 3.36
C ASP A 130 9.76 -22.36 3.80
N GLY A 131 8.76 -21.92 4.57
CA GLY A 131 8.71 -20.54 5.09
C GLY A 131 8.16 -19.51 4.12
N PHE A 132 7.68 -19.93 2.95
CA PHE A 132 7.09 -19.03 1.96
C PHE A 132 5.65 -19.40 1.64
N ALA A 133 4.88 -18.37 1.25
CA ALA A 133 3.57 -18.50 0.67
C ALA A 133 3.61 -17.99 -0.77
N VAL A 134 3.06 -18.78 -1.70
CA VAL A 134 2.93 -18.40 -3.11
C VAL A 134 1.45 -18.30 -3.45
N PHE A 135 1.07 -17.20 -4.07
CA PHE A 135 -0.30 -16.92 -4.49
C PHE A 135 -0.38 -16.70 -5.98
N PHE A 136 -1.50 -17.12 -6.57
CA PHE A 136 -1.91 -16.69 -7.90
C PHE A 136 -3.04 -15.69 -7.75
N ARG A 137 -2.86 -14.50 -8.27
CA ARG A 137 -3.87 -13.43 -8.25
C ARG A 137 -3.97 -12.73 -9.59
N HIS A 138 -5.03 -12.00 -9.81
CA HIS A 138 -5.18 -11.19 -11.01
C HIS A 138 -4.49 -9.84 -10.84
N SER A 139 -3.73 -9.46 -11.85
CA SER A 139 -3.23 -8.09 -11.98
C SER A 139 -4.35 -7.14 -12.42
N TYR A 140 -4.04 -5.84 -12.40
CA TYR A 140 -4.93 -4.79 -12.91
C TYR A 140 -5.49 -5.08 -14.32
N ASN A 141 -4.65 -5.62 -15.22
CA ASN A 141 -5.03 -5.95 -16.60
C ASN A 141 -5.67 -7.33 -16.74
N ALA A 142 -6.10 -7.94 -15.63
CA ALA A 142 -6.63 -9.28 -15.56
C ALA A 142 -5.66 -10.40 -15.96
N ALA A 143 -4.38 -10.11 -16.12
CA ALA A 143 -3.36 -11.14 -16.25
C ALA A 143 -3.20 -11.87 -14.92
N LEU A 144 -3.02 -13.19 -14.97
CA LEU A 144 -2.70 -13.98 -13.78
C LEU A 144 -1.25 -13.73 -13.40
N VAL A 145 -1.01 -13.40 -12.14
CA VAL A 145 0.34 -13.17 -11.59
C VAL A 145 0.61 -14.11 -10.44
N SER A 146 1.85 -14.55 -10.31
CA SER A 146 2.37 -15.24 -9.15
C SER A 146 2.99 -14.23 -8.18
N VAL A 147 2.80 -14.45 -6.89
CA VAL A 147 3.38 -13.62 -5.82
C VAL A 147 3.94 -14.55 -4.75
N LYS A 148 5.24 -14.44 -4.47
CA LYS A 148 5.91 -15.14 -3.37
C LYS A 148 6.12 -14.17 -2.21
N ARG A 149 5.85 -14.60 -1.00
CA ARG A 149 6.19 -13.86 0.22
C ARG A 149 6.63 -14.79 1.35
N LYS A 150 7.44 -14.27 2.25
CA LYS A 150 7.80 -14.97 3.48
C LYS A 150 6.56 -15.16 4.36
N MET A 151 6.42 -16.33 4.94
CA MET A 151 5.37 -16.61 5.92
C MET A 151 5.68 -15.94 7.26
N GLU A 152 4.63 -15.54 7.96
CA GLU A 152 4.72 -15.01 9.31
C GLU A 152 4.45 -16.11 10.35
N GLU A 153 4.94 -15.94 11.58
CA GLU A 153 4.86 -16.96 12.63
C GLU A 153 3.44 -17.46 12.87
N ILE A 154 2.45 -16.57 12.83
CA ILE A 154 1.04 -16.94 13.02
C ILE A 154 0.56 -17.98 12.01
N GLU A 155 1.08 -17.98 10.78
CA GLU A 155 0.66 -18.87 9.69
C GLU A 155 1.11 -20.32 9.90
N TYR A 156 2.08 -20.56 10.80
CA TYR A 156 2.51 -21.89 11.19
C TYR A 156 1.59 -22.52 12.25
N THR A 157 0.76 -21.74 12.93
CA THR A 157 -0.07 -22.25 14.02
C THR A 157 -1.20 -23.14 13.50
N LYS A 158 -1.51 -24.19 14.26
CA LYS A 158 -2.63 -25.10 13.96
C LYS A 158 -3.97 -24.35 13.95
N PHE A 159 -4.13 -23.36 14.85
CA PHE A 159 -5.33 -22.54 14.93
C PHE A 159 -5.55 -21.75 13.65
N PHE A 160 -4.52 -21.02 13.17
CA PHE A 160 -4.61 -20.25 11.94
C PHE A 160 -4.99 -21.15 10.75
N ARG A 161 -4.29 -22.28 10.57
CA ARG A 161 -4.57 -23.22 9.48
C ARG A 161 -5.98 -23.80 9.53
N PHE A 162 -6.49 -24.07 10.74
CA PHE A 162 -7.85 -24.56 10.92
C PHE A 162 -8.89 -23.50 10.57
N ILE A 163 -8.80 -22.31 11.17
CA ILE A 163 -9.80 -21.24 11.02
C ILE A 163 -9.83 -20.69 9.58
N GLU A 164 -8.69 -20.63 8.91
CA GLU A 164 -8.54 -20.19 7.53
C GLU A 164 -8.84 -21.30 6.50
N SER A 165 -9.08 -22.53 6.95
CA SER A 165 -9.43 -23.62 6.04
C SER A 165 -10.75 -23.31 5.30
N LYS A 166 -10.85 -23.75 4.05
CA LYS A 166 -12.02 -23.47 3.20
C LYS A 166 -13.37 -23.88 3.83
N PRO A 167 -13.53 -25.06 4.46
CA PRO A 167 -14.81 -25.43 5.08
C PRO A 167 -15.17 -24.54 6.26
N VAL A 168 -14.21 -24.24 7.15
CA VAL A 168 -14.44 -23.42 8.34
C VAL A 168 -14.73 -21.98 7.95
N SER A 169 -13.97 -21.42 7.03
CA SER A 169 -14.19 -20.06 6.54
C SER A 169 -15.52 -19.91 5.79
N MET A 170 -15.94 -20.94 5.04
CA MET A 170 -17.27 -20.97 4.42
C MET A 170 -18.38 -20.96 5.47
N LEU A 171 -18.26 -21.79 6.50
CA LEU A 171 -19.21 -21.83 7.62
C LEU A 171 -19.31 -20.47 8.32
N LEU A 172 -18.17 -19.89 8.68
CA LEU A 172 -18.13 -18.56 9.32
C LEU A 172 -18.73 -17.47 8.43
N TYR A 173 -18.52 -17.54 7.12
CA TYR A 173 -19.13 -16.62 6.16
C TYR A 173 -20.65 -16.75 6.14
N CYS A 174 -21.19 -17.97 6.11
CA CYS A 174 -22.63 -18.21 6.15
C CYS A 174 -23.24 -17.71 7.47
N LEU A 175 -22.66 -18.09 8.61
CA LEU A 175 -23.10 -17.64 9.93
C LEU A 175 -23.02 -16.12 10.07
N GLY A 176 -21.94 -15.51 9.57
CA GLY A 176 -21.77 -14.06 9.55
C GLY A 176 -22.86 -13.35 8.75
N ASN A 177 -23.24 -13.87 7.59
CA ASN A 177 -24.33 -13.30 6.79
C ASN A 177 -25.70 -13.43 7.48
N ILE A 178 -26.00 -14.59 8.08
CA ILE A 178 -27.23 -14.80 8.87
C ILE A 178 -27.28 -13.80 10.02
N ARG A 179 -26.19 -13.69 10.80
CA ARG A 179 -26.08 -12.74 11.90
C ARG A 179 -26.26 -11.29 11.45
N THR A 180 -25.68 -10.93 10.29
CA THR A 180 -25.85 -9.60 9.70
C THR A 180 -27.32 -9.32 9.35
N ALA A 181 -28.04 -10.30 8.84
CA ALA A 181 -29.46 -10.15 8.49
C ALA A 181 -30.39 -10.05 9.71
N LEU A 182 -30.05 -10.73 10.82
CA LEU A 182 -30.91 -10.80 12.01
C LEU A 182 -30.67 -9.68 13.03
N ARG A 183 -29.52 -9.00 13.00
CA ARG A 183 -29.20 -7.96 13.99
C ARG A 183 -29.74 -6.58 13.60
N LYS A 184 -30.00 -5.78 14.63
CA LYS A 184 -30.47 -4.38 14.48
C LYS A 184 -29.30 -3.38 14.37
N LYS A 185 -28.14 -3.68 15.02
CA LYS A 185 -26.99 -2.77 15.09
C LYS A 185 -25.90 -3.18 14.12
N GLN A 186 -25.33 -2.21 13.43
CA GLN A 186 -24.17 -2.44 12.56
C GLN A 186 -22.93 -2.81 13.38
N ILE A 187 -22.00 -3.55 12.76
CA ILE A 187 -20.67 -3.82 13.33
C ILE A 187 -19.63 -3.06 12.51
N ASN A 188 -18.93 -2.17 13.18
CA ASN A 188 -17.86 -1.36 12.64
C ASN A 188 -16.52 -1.88 13.13
N ILE A 189 -15.58 -2.06 12.20
CA ILE A 189 -14.21 -2.51 12.47
C ILE A 189 -13.27 -1.34 12.21
N TYR A 190 -12.56 -0.93 13.25
CA TYR A 190 -11.53 0.10 13.22
C TYR A 190 -10.16 -0.55 13.27
N TYR A 191 -9.19 -0.02 12.56
CA TYR A 191 -7.80 -0.45 12.58
C TYR A 191 -6.91 0.61 11.90
N GLU A 192 -5.63 0.54 12.15
CA GLU A 192 -4.61 1.33 11.46
C GLU A 192 -3.67 0.40 10.69
N LYS A 193 -2.61 0.93 10.12
CA LYS A 193 -1.68 0.23 9.22
C LYS A 193 -1.26 -1.14 9.76
N PHE A 194 -1.60 -2.21 9.03
CA PHE A 194 -1.35 -3.62 9.39
C PHE A 194 -1.90 -4.04 10.77
N CYS A 195 -2.83 -3.30 11.35
CA CYS A 195 -3.27 -3.42 12.73
C CYS A 195 -2.10 -3.30 13.75
N SER A 196 -1.03 -2.62 13.39
CA SER A 196 0.21 -2.54 14.18
C SER A 196 0.37 -1.22 14.90
N LYS A 197 -0.61 -0.33 14.81
CA LYS A 197 -0.57 1.02 15.39
C LYS A 197 -1.92 1.46 15.94
N ALA A 198 -1.87 2.44 16.84
CA ALA A 198 -2.98 3.21 17.35
C ALA A 198 -2.53 4.66 17.59
N GLU A 199 -2.00 5.32 16.54
CA GLU A 199 -1.32 6.62 16.57
C GLU A 199 -1.82 7.58 15.48
N GLU A 200 -2.71 7.13 14.58
CA GLU A 200 -3.15 7.90 13.42
C GLU A 200 -4.54 8.53 13.59
N GLY A 201 -5.11 8.44 14.81
CA GLY A 201 -6.39 9.03 15.19
C GLY A 201 -7.62 8.14 14.94
N THR A 202 -7.42 6.95 14.34
CA THR A 202 -8.51 5.99 14.18
C THR A 202 -8.92 5.37 15.51
N PHE A 203 -7.98 5.23 16.45
CA PHE A 203 -8.27 4.71 17.78
C PHE A 203 -9.13 5.68 18.60
N GLU A 204 -8.84 6.96 18.58
CA GLU A 204 -9.62 8.00 19.26
C GLU A 204 -11.02 8.15 18.64
N LEU A 205 -11.11 8.05 17.30
CA LEU A 205 -12.41 7.99 16.62
C LEU A 205 -13.22 6.76 17.05
N PHE A 206 -12.57 5.60 17.20
CA PHE A 206 -13.20 4.39 17.75
C PHE A 206 -13.69 4.62 19.18
N GLN A 207 -12.89 5.23 20.06
CA GLN A 207 -13.30 5.55 21.43
C GLN A 207 -14.52 6.47 21.46
N LEU A 208 -14.52 7.54 20.65
CA LEU A 208 -15.67 8.43 20.50
C LEU A 208 -16.90 7.67 19.99
N SER A 209 -16.72 6.74 19.06
CA SER A 209 -17.80 5.94 18.47
C SER A 209 -18.43 4.93 19.44
N GLN A 210 -17.82 4.65 20.61
CA GLN A 210 -18.46 3.83 21.66
C GLN A 210 -19.75 4.44 22.20
N GLN A 211 -19.94 5.75 22.05
CA GLN A 211 -21.16 6.45 22.47
C GLN A 211 -22.36 6.12 21.57
N SER A 212 -22.14 5.58 20.39
CA SER A 212 -23.19 5.26 19.43
C SER A 212 -24.17 4.21 19.96
N ARG A 213 -25.46 4.50 19.84
CA ARG A 213 -26.53 3.52 20.12
C ARG A 213 -26.90 2.65 18.94
N ASN A 214 -26.46 3.01 17.72
CA ASN A 214 -26.85 2.39 16.46
C ASN A 214 -25.87 1.34 15.98
N SER A 215 -24.63 1.37 16.47
CA SER A 215 -23.56 0.47 16.07
C SER A 215 -22.88 -0.22 17.25
N LYS A 216 -22.10 -1.26 16.92
CA LYS A 216 -21.11 -1.88 17.81
C LYS A 216 -19.75 -1.70 17.17
N ASN A 217 -18.86 -1.03 17.86
CA ASN A 217 -17.58 -0.60 17.38
C ASN A 217 -16.46 -1.43 18.01
N TYR A 218 -15.51 -1.90 17.20
CA TYR A 218 -14.40 -2.74 17.63
C TYR A 218 -13.11 -2.25 16.98
N PHE A 219 -12.04 -2.16 17.76
CA PHE A 219 -10.70 -1.83 17.27
C PHE A 219 -9.86 -3.11 17.20
N ILE A 220 -9.15 -3.32 16.08
CA ILE A 220 -8.30 -4.50 15.87
C ILE A 220 -6.84 -4.08 16.01
N ILE A 221 -6.09 -4.78 16.88
CA ILE A 221 -4.67 -4.57 17.11
C ILE A 221 -3.91 -5.90 17.05
N ASP A 222 -2.72 -5.88 16.46
CA ASP A 222 -1.80 -7.03 16.42
C ASP A 222 -1.04 -7.14 17.74
N GLU A 223 -0.84 -8.35 18.25
CA GLU A 223 -0.12 -8.58 19.51
C GLU A 223 1.37 -8.18 19.47
N ASN A 224 1.94 -8.08 18.27
CA ASN A 224 3.32 -7.61 18.06
C ASN A 224 3.42 -6.07 17.93
N SER A 225 2.29 -5.35 18.05
CA SER A 225 2.30 -3.89 18.03
C SER A 225 2.92 -3.32 19.29
N SER A 226 3.71 -2.25 19.16
CA SER A 226 4.18 -1.45 20.31
C SER A 226 3.04 -0.88 21.15
N ASP A 227 1.90 -0.61 20.52
CA ASP A 227 0.71 -0.05 21.18
C ASP A 227 -0.17 -1.11 21.85
N TYR A 228 0.09 -2.41 21.60
CA TYR A 228 -0.77 -3.49 22.07
C TYR A 228 -1.04 -3.43 23.57
N GLN A 229 0.01 -3.34 24.39
CA GLN A 229 -0.13 -3.33 25.85
C GLN A 229 -0.87 -2.08 26.37
N ARG A 230 -0.75 -0.97 25.64
CA ARG A 230 -1.41 0.30 26.00
C ARG A 230 -2.92 0.23 25.85
N ILE A 231 -3.43 -0.49 24.84
CA ILE A 231 -4.84 -0.42 24.45
C ILE A 231 -5.62 -1.73 24.58
N ILE A 232 -4.98 -2.89 24.74
CA ILE A 232 -5.69 -4.20 24.68
C ILE A 232 -6.75 -4.38 25.77
N ASN A 233 -6.60 -3.70 26.89
CA ASN A 233 -7.56 -3.73 28.00
C ASN A 233 -8.76 -2.77 27.83
N GLU A 234 -8.71 -1.91 26.82
CA GLU A 234 -9.84 -1.03 26.51
C GLU A 234 -11.06 -1.84 26.02
N PRO A 235 -12.28 -1.41 26.37
CA PRO A 235 -13.50 -2.09 25.93
C PRO A 235 -13.57 -2.21 24.40
N ASN A 236 -13.89 -3.40 23.91
CA ASN A 236 -14.04 -3.69 22.47
C ASN A 236 -12.74 -3.59 21.63
N VAL A 237 -11.58 -3.49 22.26
CA VAL A 237 -10.31 -3.77 21.57
C VAL A 237 -10.15 -5.28 21.42
N VAL A 238 -9.68 -5.73 20.26
CA VAL A 238 -9.65 -7.14 19.89
C VAL A 238 -8.30 -7.49 19.27
N ARG A 239 -7.68 -8.52 19.82
CA ARG A 239 -6.44 -9.07 19.28
C ARG A 239 -6.67 -9.61 17.86
N ARG A 240 -5.85 -9.19 16.92
CA ARG A 240 -5.83 -9.71 15.54
C ARG A 240 -5.59 -11.24 15.55
N PHE A 241 -6.17 -11.93 14.61
CA PHE A 241 -6.14 -13.40 14.47
C PHE A 241 -6.68 -14.23 15.64
N SER A 242 -7.32 -13.61 16.64
CA SER A 242 -8.10 -14.34 17.64
C SER A 242 -9.42 -14.88 17.06
N PHE A 243 -10.06 -15.84 17.74
CA PHE A 243 -11.41 -16.29 17.33
C PHE A 243 -12.40 -15.13 17.24
N LYS A 244 -12.37 -14.19 18.22
CA LYS A 244 -13.23 -13.00 18.23
C LYS A 244 -13.00 -12.11 17.01
N TYR A 245 -11.74 -11.95 16.57
CA TYR A 245 -11.40 -11.24 15.35
C TYR A 245 -12.11 -11.85 14.13
N TYR A 246 -11.96 -13.17 13.89
CA TYR A 246 -12.61 -13.84 12.77
C TYR A 246 -14.13 -13.71 12.84
N TRP A 247 -14.70 -13.94 14.03
CA TRP A 247 -16.13 -13.80 14.24
C TRP A 247 -16.64 -12.41 13.91
N LEU A 248 -15.90 -11.37 14.24
CA LEU A 248 -16.24 -9.98 13.94
C LEU A 248 -16.10 -9.67 12.47
N ILE A 249 -14.98 -10.02 11.83
CA ILE A 249 -14.75 -9.76 10.41
C ILE A 249 -15.87 -10.38 9.55
N TYR A 250 -16.22 -11.65 9.78
CA TYR A 250 -17.34 -12.28 9.05
C TYR A 250 -18.70 -11.65 9.32
N GLY A 251 -18.84 -10.90 10.40
CA GLY A 251 -20.05 -10.14 10.72
C GLY A 251 -19.98 -8.65 10.40
N ALA A 252 -18.86 -8.09 9.97
CA ALA A 252 -18.69 -6.65 9.80
C ALA A 252 -19.57 -6.06 8.70
N ASP A 253 -20.03 -4.83 8.91
CA ASP A 253 -20.69 -4.02 7.89
C ASP A 253 -19.76 -2.96 7.33
N ASN A 254 -18.96 -2.33 8.21
CA ASN A 254 -18.12 -1.21 7.85
C ASN A 254 -16.69 -1.44 8.33
N PHE A 255 -15.73 -1.00 7.52
CA PHE A 255 -14.30 -0.97 7.81
C PHE A 255 -13.85 0.48 7.80
N ILE A 256 -13.31 0.96 8.91
CA ILE A 256 -12.97 2.37 9.11
C ILE A 256 -11.49 2.42 9.45
N SER A 257 -10.67 3.03 8.58
CA SER A 257 -9.23 2.97 8.73
C SER A 257 -8.51 4.02 7.89
N THR A 258 -7.27 4.27 8.25
CA THR A 258 -6.30 5.04 7.47
C THR A 258 -5.70 4.23 6.31
N GLU A 259 -6.04 2.94 6.17
CA GLU A 259 -5.49 2.03 5.16
C GLU A 259 -6.53 1.04 4.62
N THR A 260 -6.29 0.51 3.42
CA THR A 260 -7.24 -0.42 2.79
C THR A 260 -7.44 -1.70 3.60
N PRO A 261 -8.69 -2.22 3.70
CA PRO A 261 -8.95 -3.43 4.48
C PRO A 261 -8.32 -4.68 3.88
N ASP A 262 -8.16 -4.74 2.57
CA ASP A 262 -7.62 -5.91 1.88
C ASP A 262 -6.11 -6.09 2.10
N GLY A 263 -5.32 -5.01 2.18
CA GLY A 263 -3.88 -5.06 2.34
C GLY A 263 -3.39 -5.04 3.79
N HIS A 264 -4.19 -4.49 4.70
CA HIS A 264 -3.74 -4.15 6.04
C HIS A 264 -4.45 -4.92 7.14
N LEU A 265 -5.72 -5.26 6.96
CA LEU A 265 -6.48 -6.01 7.96
C LEU A 265 -6.14 -7.51 7.94
N ASN A 266 -6.12 -8.13 6.76
CA ASN A 266 -5.97 -9.59 6.69
C ASN A 266 -5.09 -10.11 5.55
N VAL A 267 -5.20 -9.58 4.36
CA VAL A 267 -4.84 -10.24 3.10
C VAL A 267 -3.39 -10.64 2.94
N LEU A 268 -2.45 -9.93 3.54
CA LEU A 268 -1.04 -10.29 3.40
C LEU A 268 -0.71 -11.66 4.04
N ARG A 269 -1.60 -12.18 4.87
CA ARG A 269 -1.42 -13.43 5.60
C ARG A 269 -2.40 -14.52 5.24
N SER A 270 -3.52 -14.18 4.58
CA SER A 270 -4.60 -15.11 4.28
C SER A 270 -4.88 -15.17 2.79
N THR A 271 -5.16 -16.40 2.30
CA THR A 271 -5.70 -16.68 0.96
C THR A 271 -7.18 -16.97 1.03
N ASN A 272 -7.82 -16.70 2.15
CA ASN A 272 -9.17 -17.10 2.43
C ASN A 272 -10.19 -16.37 1.55
N TYR A 273 -10.71 -17.08 0.55
CA TYR A 273 -11.71 -16.57 -0.38
C TYR A 273 -12.93 -15.97 0.32
N TYR A 274 -13.47 -16.64 1.33
CA TYR A 274 -14.71 -16.21 1.97
C TYR A 274 -14.52 -14.98 2.84
N MET A 275 -13.38 -14.87 3.50
CA MET A 275 -13.03 -13.69 4.29
C MET A 275 -12.85 -12.47 3.41
N MET A 276 -12.11 -12.61 2.31
CA MET A 276 -11.94 -11.55 1.32
C MET A 276 -13.26 -11.11 0.70
N LYS A 277 -14.11 -12.09 0.35
CA LYS A 277 -15.46 -11.79 -0.14
C LYS A 277 -16.30 -11.01 0.86
N LYS A 278 -16.12 -11.25 2.18
CA LYS A 278 -16.80 -10.48 3.22
C LYS A 278 -16.23 -9.07 3.35
N ILE A 279 -14.92 -8.93 3.38
CA ILE A 279 -14.24 -7.63 3.46
C ILE A 279 -14.69 -6.73 2.29
N TYR A 280 -14.63 -7.22 1.06
CA TYR A 280 -15.03 -6.42 -0.11
C TYR A 280 -16.54 -6.12 -0.19
N LYS A 281 -17.38 -6.83 0.55
CA LYS A 281 -18.81 -6.52 0.67
C LYS A 281 -19.11 -5.43 1.71
N GLY A 282 -18.21 -5.21 2.66
CA GLY A 282 -18.33 -4.16 3.66
C GLY A 282 -18.14 -2.77 3.04
N LYS A 283 -18.71 -1.74 3.67
CA LYS A 283 -18.36 -0.36 3.32
C LYS A 283 -16.97 -0.04 3.84
N PHE A 284 -16.21 0.70 3.05
CA PHE A 284 -14.90 1.18 3.44
C PHE A 284 -14.91 2.70 3.63
N VAL A 285 -14.58 3.13 4.85
CA VAL A 285 -14.35 4.54 5.20
C VAL A 285 -12.86 4.75 5.28
N PHE A 286 -12.32 5.53 4.35
CA PHE A 286 -10.91 5.83 4.25
C PHE A 286 -10.59 7.16 4.93
N LEU A 287 -9.82 7.10 6.01
CA LEU A 287 -9.49 8.27 6.84
C LEU A 287 -8.19 8.96 6.42
N GLN A 288 -7.40 8.32 5.55
CA GLN A 288 -6.05 8.70 5.16
C GLN A 288 -5.05 8.74 6.35
N HIS A 289 -3.79 8.44 6.07
CA HIS A 289 -2.70 8.55 7.05
C HIS A 289 -1.84 9.81 6.85
N GLY A 290 -2.15 10.61 5.84
CA GLY A 290 -1.49 11.85 5.49
C GLY A 290 -2.16 12.50 4.28
N VAL A 291 -1.93 13.78 4.09
CA VAL A 291 -2.54 14.57 3.00
C VAL A 291 -2.12 14.01 1.63
N THR A 292 -3.08 13.81 0.76
CA THR A 292 -2.85 13.38 -0.63
C THR A 292 -2.59 14.61 -1.49
N TYR A 293 -1.38 15.17 -1.42
CA TYR A 293 -1.05 16.38 -2.18
C TYR A 293 0.32 16.34 -2.88
N MET A 294 1.32 15.58 -2.43
CA MET A 294 2.65 15.57 -3.06
C MET A 294 2.70 14.68 -4.30
N LYS A 295 2.20 13.47 -4.21
CA LYS A 295 2.33 12.43 -5.24
C LYS A 295 0.99 12.05 -5.83
N ARG A 296 0.95 11.83 -7.14
CA ARG A 296 -0.22 11.24 -7.78
C ARG A 296 -0.29 9.74 -7.49
N HIS A 297 -1.49 9.24 -7.23
CA HIS A 297 -1.70 7.79 -7.17
C HIS A 297 -1.48 7.17 -8.55
N ALA A 298 -0.77 6.04 -8.59
CA ALA A 298 -0.58 5.30 -9.81
C ALA A 298 -1.93 4.91 -10.45
N LYS A 299 -2.00 4.87 -11.77
CA LYS A 299 -3.19 4.37 -12.52
C LYS A 299 -3.60 2.95 -12.15
N THR A 300 -2.75 2.23 -11.42
CA THR A 300 -2.97 0.89 -10.89
C THR A 300 -3.46 0.86 -9.45
N SER A 301 -3.63 2.02 -8.81
CA SER A 301 -4.06 2.13 -7.41
C SER A 301 -5.38 1.40 -7.16
N SER A 302 -5.49 0.74 -6.01
CA SER A 302 -6.71 0.08 -5.56
C SER A 302 -7.82 1.05 -5.18
N PHE A 303 -7.50 2.30 -4.89
CA PHE A 303 -8.46 3.34 -4.49
C PHE A 303 -9.30 3.92 -5.64
N LEU A 304 -8.93 3.63 -6.89
CA LEU A 304 -9.65 4.16 -8.05
C LEU A 304 -11.07 3.62 -8.11
N LYS A 305 -11.98 4.40 -8.68
CA LYS A 305 -13.38 4.01 -8.94
C LYS A 305 -13.47 2.65 -9.64
N GLY A 306 -14.31 1.79 -9.13
CA GLY A 306 -14.49 0.43 -9.62
C GLY A 306 -13.42 -0.57 -9.17
N LYS A 307 -12.48 -0.19 -8.30
CA LYS A 307 -11.46 -1.09 -7.75
C LYS A 307 -11.83 -1.59 -6.35
N ALA A 308 -11.08 -2.59 -5.89
CA ALA A 308 -11.33 -3.26 -4.62
C ALA A 308 -11.23 -2.34 -3.39
N GLY A 309 -10.29 -1.42 -3.41
CA GLY A 309 -10.06 -0.45 -2.34
C GLY A 309 -10.76 0.90 -2.54
N GLU A 310 -11.69 1.00 -3.52
CA GLU A 310 -12.51 2.19 -3.68
C GLU A 310 -13.24 2.51 -2.36
N PRO A 311 -13.04 3.70 -1.76
CA PRO A 311 -13.74 4.06 -0.54
C PRO A 311 -15.23 4.34 -0.80
N ASP A 312 -16.07 4.03 0.17
CA ASP A 312 -17.46 4.48 0.19
C ASP A 312 -17.57 5.89 0.78
N LEU A 313 -16.67 6.23 1.72
CA LEU A 313 -16.46 7.57 2.27
C LEU A 313 -14.94 7.81 2.43
N MET A 314 -14.51 9.05 2.23
CA MET A 314 -13.10 9.44 2.34
C MET A 314 -12.97 10.79 3.04
N ALA A 315 -12.21 10.84 4.13
CA ALA A 315 -11.86 12.08 4.81
C ALA A 315 -10.79 12.84 3.99
N VAL A 316 -10.97 14.15 3.84
CA VAL A 316 -10.02 15.05 3.17
C VAL A 316 -9.83 16.34 3.98
N GLY A 317 -8.65 16.94 3.86
CA GLY A 317 -8.23 18.13 4.61
C GLY A 317 -8.86 19.43 4.09
N SER A 318 -9.31 19.47 2.82
CA SER A 318 -9.80 20.70 2.19
C SER A 318 -10.62 20.45 0.93
N ILE A 319 -11.25 21.51 0.44
CA ILE A 319 -11.91 21.51 -0.88
C ILE A 319 -10.89 21.27 -2.00
N LYS A 320 -9.67 21.79 -1.87
CA LYS A 320 -8.59 21.60 -2.86
C LYS A 320 -8.15 20.14 -2.92
N GLU A 321 -7.90 19.52 -1.78
CA GLU A 321 -7.56 18.09 -1.73
C GLU A 321 -8.71 17.23 -2.28
N LYS A 322 -9.97 17.54 -1.94
CA LYS A 322 -11.14 16.88 -2.51
C LYS A 322 -11.13 16.90 -4.03
N ALA A 323 -10.94 18.09 -4.63
CA ALA A 323 -10.95 18.25 -6.09
C ALA A 323 -9.87 17.39 -6.76
N ILE A 324 -8.67 17.37 -6.18
CA ILE A 324 -7.54 16.56 -6.66
C ILE A 324 -7.84 15.06 -6.55
N CYS A 325 -8.36 14.61 -5.42
CA CYS A 325 -8.72 13.21 -5.22
C CYS A 325 -9.86 12.77 -6.14
N MET A 326 -10.86 13.64 -6.37
CA MET A 326 -11.94 13.37 -7.33
C MET A 326 -11.39 13.12 -8.74
N GLU A 327 -10.53 14.02 -9.23
CA GLU A 327 -9.90 13.89 -10.55
C GLU A 327 -9.03 12.62 -10.63
N MET A 328 -8.13 12.47 -9.67
CA MET A 328 -7.10 11.43 -9.69
C MET A 328 -7.66 10.03 -9.52
N MET A 329 -8.68 9.86 -8.66
CA MET A 329 -9.28 8.57 -8.34
C MET A 329 -10.57 8.31 -9.13
N ASN A 330 -11.07 9.31 -9.85
CA ASN A 330 -12.36 9.29 -10.57
C ASN A 330 -13.53 8.92 -9.64
N LEU A 331 -13.55 9.50 -8.43
CA LEU A 331 -14.59 9.27 -7.43
C LEU A 331 -15.67 10.35 -7.49
N ASP A 332 -16.87 10.00 -7.07
CA ASP A 332 -18.01 10.92 -7.04
C ASP A 332 -17.91 11.89 -5.84
N ASP A 333 -18.46 13.08 -5.96
CA ASP A 333 -18.45 14.13 -4.94
C ASP A 333 -18.95 13.65 -3.56
N SER A 334 -19.99 12.84 -3.56
CA SER A 334 -20.62 12.28 -2.34
C SER A 334 -19.75 11.32 -1.53
N VAL A 335 -18.61 10.91 -2.06
CA VAL A 335 -17.65 10.05 -1.35
C VAL A 335 -16.84 10.85 -0.32
N PHE A 336 -16.69 12.16 -0.51
CA PHE A 336 -15.75 12.97 0.26
C PHE A 336 -16.39 13.66 1.45
N MET A 337 -15.73 13.52 2.61
CA MET A 337 -16.02 14.24 3.84
C MET A 337 -14.93 15.30 4.06
N ILE A 338 -15.26 16.58 3.99
CA ILE A 338 -14.31 17.67 4.24
C ILE A 338 -14.25 17.90 5.76
N THR A 339 -13.46 17.11 6.45
CA THR A 339 -13.39 17.03 7.91
C THR A 339 -12.02 17.36 8.48
N GLY A 340 -10.98 17.39 7.63
CA GLY A 340 -9.61 17.21 8.05
C GLY A 340 -9.30 15.73 8.30
N LEU A 341 -8.02 15.41 8.45
CA LEU A 341 -7.54 14.06 8.74
C LEU A 341 -7.46 13.83 10.25
N PRO A 342 -7.75 12.61 10.76
CA PRO A 342 -7.81 12.37 12.20
C PRO A 342 -6.48 12.62 12.91
N ILE A 343 -5.34 12.39 12.26
CA ILE A 343 -4.00 12.62 12.83
C ILE A 343 -3.81 14.05 13.32
N TYR A 344 -4.45 15.04 12.69
CA TYR A 344 -4.35 16.45 13.11
C TYR A 344 -5.21 16.81 14.32
N SER A 345 -6.02 15.88 14.85
CA SER A 345 -6.62 16.03 16.18
C SER A 345 -5.70 15.58 17.31
N LEU A 346 -4.65 14.81 17.00
CA LEU A 346 -3.71 14.28 17.99
C LEU A 346 -2.51 15.20 18.23
N VAL A 347 -2.29 16.17 17.36
CA VAL A 347 -1.14 17.06 17.41
C VAL A 347 -1.59 18.51 17.60
N ASN A 348 -0.82 19.25 18.41
CA ASN A 348 -1.11 20.66 18.65
C ASN A 348 -0.67 21.51 17.45
N TYR A 349 -1.59 22.30 16.93
CA TYR A 349 -1.28 23.24 15.86
C TYR A 349 -0.25 24.27 16.33
N LYS A 350 0.82 24.45 15.53
CA LYS A 350 1.90 25.42 15.79
C LYS A 350 2.51 25.36 17.22
N HIS A 351 2.61 24.18 17.81
CA HIS A 351 3.28 24.05 19.12
C HIS A 351 4.80 24.21 19.00
N ILE A 352 5.38 23.92 17.83
CA ILE A 352 6.78 24.24 17.54
C ILE A 352 6.86 25.72 17.17
N ASN A 353 7.74 26.46 17.82
CA ASN A 353 7.94 27.88 17.65
C ASN A 353 9.43 28.25 17.78
N GLN A 354 9.74 29.56 17.78
CA GLN A 354 11.13 30.02 17.86
C GLN A 354 11.86 29.62 19.15
N GLU A 355 11.13 29.41 20.25
CA GLU A 355 11.68 28.98 21.54
C GLU A 355 11.89 27.46 21.67
N SER A 356 11.36 26.69 20.71
CA SER A 356 11.52 25.23 20.68
C SER A 356 12.97 24.83 20.46
N GLU A 357 13.34 23.61 20.90
CA GLU A 357 14.66 23.07 20.65
C GLU A 357 14.98 22.94 19.15
N ASP A 358 16.24 23.20 18.80
CA ASP A 358 16.71 23.27 17.42
C ASP A 358 17.06 21.88 16.87
N TYR A 359 16.03 21.04 16.60
CA TYR A 359 16.20 19.77 15.93
C TYR A 359 15.92 19.88 14.43
N VAL A 360 16.81 19.30 13.61
CA VAL A 360 16.61 19.14 12.16
C VAL A 360 16.31 17.70 11.86
N MET A 361 15.19 17.45 11.20
CA MET A 361 14.82 16.13 10.70
C MET A 361 15.14 16.00 9.21
N VAL A 362 15.83 14.94 8.83
CA VAL A 362 16.07 14.56 7.43
C VAL A 362 15.26 13.30 7.12
N MET A 363 14.32 13.43 6.19
CA MET A 363 13.50 12.31 5.75
C MET A 363 13.24 12.39 4.25
N LEU A 364 13.91 11.54 3.48
CA LEU A 364 13.75 11.45 2.04
C LEU A 364 12.83 10.29 1.65
N THR A 365 12.25 10.39 0.47
CA THR A 365 11.44 9.33 -0.14
C THR A 365 12.33 8.24 -0.71
N TRP A 366 12.04 6.98 -0.38
CA TRP A 366 12.66 5.83 -1.04
C TRP A 366 12.32 5.80 -2.53
N LYS A 367 13.32 5.53 -3.38
CA LYS A 367 13.18 5.52 -4.83
C LYS A 367 12.90 4.09 -5.32
N PRO A 368 11.71 3.77 -5.84
CA PRO A 368 11.38 2.42 -6.32
C PRO A 368 12.29 1.94 -7.45
N TYR A 369 12.78 2.86 -8.28
CA TYR A 369 13.69 2.55 -9.39
C TYR A 369 15.13 2.22 -8.94
N GLU A 370 15.45 2.33 -7.65
CA GLU A 370 16.71 1.90 -7.06
C GLU A 370 16.62 0.51 -6.38
N GLU A 371 15.46 -0.13 -6.41
CA GLU A 371 15.28 -1.44 -5.76
C GLU A 371 16.09 -2.58 -6.38
N HIS A 372 16.55 -2.41 -7.61
CA HIS A 372 17.40 -3.36 -8.31
C HIS A 372 18.87 -3.30 -7.91
N LEU A 373 19.31 -2.28 -7.17
CA LEU A 373 20.70 -2.13 -6.75
C LEU A 373 21.10 -3.24 -5.78
N TYR A 374 22.21 -3.91 -6.09
CA TYR A 374 22.80 -4.92 -5.21
C TYR A 374 23.42 -4.29 -3.95
N ASP A 375 24.10 -3.15 -4.11
CA ASP A 375 24.68 -2.37 -3.02
C ASP A 375 24.03 -0.98 -2.93
N PHE A 376 23.21 -0.76 -1.89
CA PHE A 376 22.51 0.50 -1.69
C PHE A 376 23.40 1.69 -1.34
N ARG A 377 24.71 1.50 -1.10
CA ARG A 377 25.67 2.62 -1.01
C ARG A 377 25.79 3.37 -2.33
N GLN A 378 25.46 2.73 -3.45
CA GLN A 378 25.43 3.33 -4.78
C GLN A 378 24.10 4.03 -5.09
N SER A 379 23.14 4.04 -4.16
CA SER A 379 21.84 4.70 -4.37
C SER A 379 21.95 6.20 -4.18
N GLU A 380 21.24 6.96 -5.01
CA GLU A 380 21.07 8.40 -4.84
C GLU A 380 20.44 8.72 -3.48
N TYR A 381 19.59 7.82 -2.97
CA TYR A 381 18.99 7.95 -1.64
C TYR A 381 20.05 7.98 -0.54
N TYR A 382 21.01 7.04 -0.53
CA TYR A 382 22.10 7.01 0.45
C TYR A 382 23.04 8.21 0.30
N GLU A 383 23.40 8.52 -0.94
CA GLU A 383 24.28 9.64 -1.26
C GLU A 383 23.69 10.97 -0.79
N ASN A 384 22.39 11.21 -1.05
CA ASN A 384 21.72 12.45 -0.68
C ASN A 384 21.59 12.60 0.85
N ILE A 385 21.23 11.54 1.59
CA ILE A 385 21.20 11.60 3.06
C ILE A 385 22.59 11.94 3.61
N THR A 386 23.64 11.32 3.09
CA THR A 386 25.01 11.57 3.58
C THR A 386 25.51 12.97 3.24
N LYS A 387 25.17 13.51 2.07
CA LYS A 387 25.47 14.89 1.68
C LYS A 387 24.76 15.90 2.58
N ILE A 388 23.46 15.73 2.82
CA ILE A 388 22.68 16.60 3.71
C ILE A 388 23.26 16.58 5.12
N ALA A 389 23.55 15.40 5.67
CA ALA A 389 24.11 15.28 7.01
C ALA A 389 25.45 16.02 7.14
N LYS A 390 26.35 15.86 6.16
CA LYS A 390 27.64 16.58 6.13
C LYS A 390 27.50 18.10 6.08
N VAL A 391 26.50 18.59 5.35
CA VAL A 391 26.23 20.04 5.31
C VAL A 391 25.70 20.50 6.67
N LEU A 392 24.73 19.81 7.25
CA LEU A 392 24.15 20.18 8.55
C LEU A 392 25.15 20.19 9.67
N GLU A 393 26.12 19.26 9.72
CA GLU A 393 27.15 19.17 10.74
C GLU A 393 28.07 20.42 10.82
N LYS A 394 28.09 21.26 9.80
CA LYS A 394 28.82 22.53 9.79
C LYS A 394 28.12 23.63 10.62
N TYR A 395 26.79 23.53 10.75
CA TYR A 395 25.96 24.62 11.29
C TYR A 395 25.24 24.24 12.60
N ILE A 396 25.05 22.93 12.87
CA ILE A 396 24.33 22.45 14.05
C ILE A 396 25.00 21.19 14.60
N SER A 397 24.94 20.99 15.92
CA SER A 397 25.52 19.81 16.55
C SER A 397 24.83 18.51 16.07
N ARG A 398 25.63 17.45 15.97
CA ARG A 398 25.18 16.14 15.47
C ARG A 398 24.00 15.57 16.26
N GLU A 399 23.92 15.81 17.55
CA GLU A 399 22.83 15.33 18.43
C GLU A 399 21.49 15.94 18.08
N LYS A 400 21.49 17.09 17.41
CA LYS A 400 20.29 17.79 16.94
C LYS A 400 19.85 17.38 15.52
N ILE A 401 20.60 16.49 14.85
CA ILE A 401 20.25 15.97 13.52
C ILE A 401 19.56 14.62 13.68
N ILE A 402 18.29 14.55 13.28
CA ILE A 402 17.46 13.35 13.30
C ILE A 402 17.35 12.82 11.86
N VAL A 403 17.81 11.61 11.60
CA VAL A 403 17.62 10.96 10.29
C VAL A 403 16.58 9.87 10.40
N VAL A 404 15.51 9.98 9.61
CA VAL A 404 14.49 8.95 9.45
C VAL A 404 14.75 8.22 8.14
N GLY A 405 15.49 7.12 8.22
CA GLY A 405 15.86 6.32 7.06
C GLY A 405 14.82 5.29 6.66
N HIS A 406 14.88 4.85 5.40
CA HIS A 406 14.06 3.73 4.95
C HIS A 406 14.63 2.41 5.55
N PRO A 407 13.78 1.45 6.00
CA PRO A 407 14.24 0.22 6.66
C PRO A 407 15.28 -0.59 5.89
N LYS A 408 15.25 -0.54 4.54
CA LYS A 408 16.20 -1.26 3.68
C LYS A 408 17.65 -0.82 3.84
N ILE A 409 17.90 0.44 4.22
CA ILE A 409 19.24 1.00 4.32
C ILE A 409 19.64 1.42 5.74
N ASN A 410 18.77 1.28 6.72
CA ASN A 410 19.06 1.72 8.08
C ASN A 410 20.35 1.12 8.64
N LYS A 411 20.58 -0.18 8.45
CA LYS A 411 21.83 -0.84 8.88
C LYS A 411 23.07 -0.26 8.20
N LEU A 412 22.96 0.13 6.94
CA LEU A 412 24.04 0.71 6.18
C LEU A 412 24.37 2.14 6.66
N LEU A 413 23.33 2.95 6.92
CA LEU A 413 23.48 4.29 7.48
C LEU A 413 24.12 4.24 8.89
N GLU A 414 23.71 3.28 9.74
CA GLU A 414 24.29 3.07 11.07
C GLU A 414 25.77 2.71 11.04
N SER A 415 26.18 1.92 10.06
CA SER A 415 27.58 1.50 9.88
C SER A 415 28.42 2.52 9.11
N SER A 416 27.85 3.66 8.69
CA SER A 416 28.57 4.70 7.97
C SER A 416 29.54 5.44 8.90
N GLU A 417 30.68 5.86 8.35
CA GLU A 417 31.69 6.66 9.08
C GLU A 417 31.17 8.01 9.59
N LEU A 418 30.04 8.47 9.05
CA LEU A 418 29.41 9.72 9.46
C LEU A 418 28.76 9.67 10.85
N GLY A 419 28.63 8.48 11.45
CA GLY A 419 27.99 8.34 12.77
C GLY A 419 26.56 8.90 12.81
N ILE A 420 25.82 8.77 11.72
CA ILE A 420 24.44 9.28 11.58
C ILE A 420 23.56 8.66 12.67
N LYS A 421 22.89 9.52 13.44
CA LYS A 421 21.89 9.08 14.43
C LYS A 421 20.57 8.77 13.73
N LEU A 422 20.31 7.49 13.51
CA LEU A 422 19.01 7.06 13.00
C LEU A 422 17.96 7.13 14.11
N TRP A 423 16.80 7.67 13.74
CA TRP A 423 15.63 7.66 14.60
C TRP A 423 14.97 6.28 14.59
N LYS A 424 14.90 5.65 15.78
CA LYS A 424 14.35 4.29 15.97
C LYS A 424 12.97 4.26 16.63
N LYS A 425 12.50 5.43 17.07
CA LYS A 425 11.18 5.60 17.68
C LYS A 425 10.12 5.92 16.63
N PRO A 426 8.83 6.00 17.01
CA PRO A 426 7.76 6.45 16.10
C PRO A 426 8.10 7.77 15.41
N ILE A 427 7.70 7.90 14.15
CA ILE A 427 7.93 9.13 13.38
C ILE A 427 7.21 10.33 13.97
N SER A 428 6.08 10.12 14.64
CA SER A 428 5.32 11.14 15.34
C SER A 428 6.16 11.85 16.42
N GLU A 429 7.04 11.12 17.12
CA GLU A 429 7.96 11.71 18.10
C GLU A 429 9.05 12.56 17.41
N ALA A 430 9.59 12.11 16.26
CA ALA A 430 10.55 12.92 15.50
C ALA A 430 9.92 14.22 15.03
N LEU A 431 8.70 14.12 14.47
CA LEU A 431 7.93 15.28 13.99
C LEU A 431 7.63 16.28 15.13
N SER A 432 7.28 15.78 16.32
CA SER A 432 6.90 16.63 17.46
C SER A 432 8.02 17.48 18.04
N VAL A 433 9.28 17.14 17.73
CA VAL A 433 10.45 17.88 18.22
C VAL A 433 11.21 18.61 17.11
N SER A 434 10.94 18.30 15.84
CA SER A 434 11.73 18.83 14.73
C SER A 434 11.26 20.21 14.31
N LYS A 435 12.14 21.19 14.51
CA LYS A 435 11.92 22.59 14.12
C LYS A 435 12.08 22.81 12.62
N LEU A 436 12.94 22.03 11.98
CA LEU A 436 13.20 22.07 10.54
C LEU A 436 13.14 20.65 9.96
N LEU A 437 12.41 20.48 8.84
CA LEU A 437 12.41 19.28 8.02
C LEU A 437 13.12 19.53 6.68
N ILE A 438 14.08 18.68 6.35
CA ILE A 438 14.63 18.56 5.00
C ILE A 438 14.06 17.29 4.37
N THR A 439 13.30 17.44 3.30
CA THR A 439 12.63 16.34 2.59
C THR A 439 12.69 16.54 1.09
N ASP A 440 12.14 15.60 0.33
CA ASP A 440 12.06 15.69 -1.14
C ASP A 440 10.61 15.65 -1.67
N TYR A 441 9.97 14.48 -1.69
CA TYR A 441 8.64 14.23 -2.26
C TYR A 441 7.65 13.68 -1.24
N SER A 442 7.95 13.79 0.06
CA SER A 442 7.11 13.21 1.11
C SER A 442 6.05 14.18 1.61
N SER A 443 4.81 13.69 1.72
CA SER A 443 3.71 14.46 2.32
C SER A 443 3.88 14.72 3.83
N VAL A 444 4.88 14.15 4.48
CA VAL A 444 5.24 14.43 5.87
C VAL A 444 5.53 15.93 6.11
N CYS A 445 5.88 16.66 5.05
CA CYS A 445 6.06 18.11 5.10
C CYS A 445 4.82 18.84 5.67
N TYR A 446 3.62 18.38 5.35
CA TYR A 446 2.38 18.97 5.88
C TYR A 446 2.21 18.75 7.37
N ASN A 447 2.68 17.61 7.90
CA ASN A 447 2.66 17.34 9.33
C ASN A 447 3.63 18.25 10.08
N THR A 448 4.87 18.39 9.60
CA THR A 448 5.86 19.32 10.17
C THR A 448 5.33 20.75 10.16
N PHE A 449 4.81 21.19 9.01
CA PHE A 449 4.32 22.55 8.86
C PHE A 449 3.09 22.82 9.74
N TYR A 450 2.16 21.87 9.87
CA TYR A 450 1.03 21.96 10.79
C TYR A 450 1.47 22.18 12.24
N GLN A 451 2.50 21.48 12.66
CA GLN A 451 3.03 21.57 14.03
C GLN A 451 3.85 22.84 14.30
N GLY A 452 4.13 23.64 13.30
CA GLY A 452 4.86 24.91 13.44
C GLY A 452 6.29 24.88 12.92
N GLY A 453 6.81 23.73 12.48
CA GLY A 453 8.14 23.59 11.90
C GLY A 453 8.24 24.15 10.48
N GLY A 454 9.46 24.47 10.05
CA GLY A 454 9.78 24.87 8.67
C GLY A 454 10.12 23.68 7.78
N VAL A 455 10.07 23.87 6.46
CA VAL A 455 10.33 22.81 5.46
C VAL A 455 11.29 23.32 4.38
N ILE A 456 12.28 22.51 4.05
CA ILE A 456 13.13 22.67 2.86
C ILE A 456 12.95 21.43 1.99
N PHE A 457 12.62 21.63 0.70
CA PHE A 457 12.51 20.57 -0.29
C PHE A 457 13.81 20.46 -1.07
N TYR A 458 14.57 19.38 -0.84
CA TYR A 458 15.78 19.07 -1.58
C TYR A 458 15.47 18.05 -2.68
N GLN A 459 15.43 18.51 -3.93
CA GLN A 459 14.92 17.77 -5.09
C GLN A 459 15.94 17.70 -6.25
N PRO A 460 17.17 17.16 -6.03
CA PRO A 460 18.21 17.15 -7.05
C PRO A 460 17.91 16.23 -8.25
N ASP A 461 17.01 15.28 -8.07
CA ASP A 461 16.63 14.27 -9.06
C ASP A 461 15.19 14.45 -9.60
N LEU A 462 14.63 15.67 -9.53
CA LEU A 462 13.23 15.94 -9.85
C LEU A 462 12.79 15.40 -11.22
N GLU A 463 13.53 15.71 -12.28
CA GLU A 463 13.20 15.24 -13.63
C GLU A 463 13.18 13.72 -13.75
N ARG A 464 14.16 13.05 -13.11
CA ARG A 464 14.20 11.59 -13.06
C ARG A 464 13.04 11.03 -12.27
N TYR A 465 12.76 11.62 -11.09
CA TYR A 465 11.66 11.18 -10.25
C TYR A 465 10.31 11.27 -10.97
N GLU A 466 10.02 12.40 -11.63
CA GLU A 466 8.78 12.57 -12.37
C GLU A 466 8.66 11.64 -13.58
N ARG A 467 9.76 11.34 -14.25
CA ARG A 467 9.78 10.39 -15.35
C ARG A 467 9.48 8.96 -14.90
N GLU A 468 10.07 8.51 -13.79
CA GLU A 468 9.99 7.12 -13.33
C GLU A 468 8.75 6.85 -12.44
N VAL A 469 8.35 7.82 -11.64
CA VAL A 469 7.24 7.67 -10.67
C VAL A 469 5.97 8.38 -11.15
N GLY A 470 6.12 9.52 -11.79
CA GLY A 470 5.04 10.36 -12.29
C GLY A 470 5.10 11.79 -11.77
N PRO A 471 4.38 12.72 -12.42
CA PRO A 471 4.42 14.14 -12.07
C PRO A 471 3.90 14.38 -10.65
N LEU A 472 4.49 15.37 -9.99
CA LEU A 472 4.05 15.83 -8.68
C LEU A 472 2.71 16.61 -8.82
N ILE A 473 1.98 16.71 -7.70
CA ILE A 473 0.71 17.45 -7.65
C ILE A 473 0.94 18.96 -7.51
N PRO A 474 1.79 19.42 -6.53
CA PRO A 474 1.99 20.85 -6.35
C PRO A 474 2.71 21.47 -7.55
N LYS A 475 2.24 22.63 -7.98
CA LYS A 475 2.94 23.51 -8.91
C LYS A 475 4.07 24.24 -8.17
N ASP A 476 4.96 24.91 -8.90
CA ASP A 476 6.13 25.57 -8.31
C ASP A 476 5.78 26.58 -7.20
N ASN A 477 4.66 27.27 -7.33
CA ASN A 477 4.17 28.24 -6.35
C ASN A 477 3.21 27.64 -5.29
N GLU A 478 3.13 26.33 -5.18
CA GLU A 478 2.22 25.64 -4.24
C GLU A 478 2.97 24.84 -3.17
N TYR A 479 4.27 25.02 -3.07
CA TYR A 479 5.08 24.40 -2.02
C TYR A 479 5.01 25.20 -0.71
N ILE A 480 5.02 24.50 0.41
CA ILE A 480 4.95 25.07 1.76
C ILE A 480 6.36 25.29 2.36
N GLY A 481 7.34 25.51 1.53
CA GLY A 481 8.74 25.72 1.91
C GLY A 481 9.61 25.95 0.68
N HIS A 482 10.88 26.26 0.92
CA HIS A 482 11.84 26.52 -0.15
C HIS A 482 12.20 25.24 -0.90
N ARG A 483 12.37 25.34 -2.21
CA ARG A 483 12.85 24.28 -3.08
C ARG A 483 14.29 24.55 -3.48
N VAL A 484 15.13 23.52 -3.37
CA VAL A 484 16.53 23.55 -3.81
C VAL A 484 16.86 22.30 -4.61
N PHE A 485 17.64 22.45 -5.66
CA PHE A 485 17.92 21.42 -6.64
C PHE A 485 19.38 20.94 -6.62
N GLY A 486 20.21 21.57 -5.79
CA GLY A 486 21.61 21.23 -5.65
C GLY A 486 22.11 21.38 -4.22
N ILE A 487 23.19 20.65 -3.90
CA ILE A 487 23.75 20.65 -2.54
C ILE A 487 24.30 22.02 -2.13
N LYS A 488 24.80 22.81 -3.08
CA LYS A 488 25.29 24.17 -2.81
C LYS A 488 24.16 25.13 -2.46
N GLU A 489 23.04 25.04 -3.19
CA GLU A 489 21.83 25.83 -2.88
C GLU A 489 21.28 25.47 -1.51
N LEU A 490 21.26 24.16 -1.18
CA LEU A 490 20.85 23.69 0.13
C LEU A 490 21.77 24.26 1.22
N GLU A 491 23.09 24.22 1.02
CA GLU A 491 24.07 24.74 1.99
C GLU A 491 23.89 26.24 2.22
N THR A 492 23.71 27.03 1.16
CA THR A 492 23.43 28.46 1.27
C THR A 492 22.16 28.74 2.08
N LEU A 493 21.08 27.98 1.81
CA LEU A 493 19.82 28.15 2.54
C LEU A 493 19.95 27.71 4.01
N ILE A 494 20.70 26.65 4.30
CA ILE A 494 20.98 26.21 5.68
C ILE A 494 21.79 27.25 6.41
N GLU A 495 22.80 27.88 5.79
CA GLU A 495 23.58 28.95 6.35
C GLU A 495 22.74 30.16 6.75
N GLN A 496 21.74 30.52 5.93
CA GLN A 496 20.78 31.58 6.24
C GLN A 496 19.83 31.17 7.38
N THR A 497 19.40 29.91 7.40
CA THR A 497 18.39 29.38 8.33
C THR A 497 18.98 29.04 9.70
N ILE A 498 20.26 28.61 9.78
CA ILE A 498 20.91 28.13 11.02
C ILE A 498 22.11 28.99 11.35
N SER A 499 22.00 29.78 12.40
CA SER A 499 23.10 30.62 12.93
C SER A 499 23.45 30.22 14.36
N ASN A 500 24.73 29.95 14.62
CA ASN A 500 25.23 29.54 15.95
C ASN A 500 24.46 28.36 16.56
N GLY A 501 24.07 27.38 15.73
CA GLY A 501 23.30 26.19 16.15
C GLY A 501 21.83 26.45 16.47
N LYS A 502 21.30 27.64 16.14
CA LYS A 502 19.88 28.01 16.30
C LYS A 502 19.21 28.14 14.97
N ILE A 503 18.01 27.58 14.87
CA ILE A 503 17.18 27.62 13.67
C ILE A 503 16.25 28.83 13.73
N ASP A 504 16.37 29.70 12.71
CA ASP A 504 15.44 30.80 12.52
C ASP A 504 14.26 30.34 11.66
N LEU A 505 13.10 30.24 12.27
CA LEU A 505 11.88 29.81 11.56
C LEU A 505 11.39 30.84 10.56
N SER A 506 11.74 32.12 10.70
CA SER A 506 11.31 33.17 9.76
C SER A 506 11.86 32.95 8.35
N GLU A 507 13.03 32.32 8.23
CA GLU A 507 13.67 32.01 6.95
C GLU A 507 13.00 30.84 6.19
N VAL A 508 12.33 29.93 6.90
CA VAL A 508 11.74 28.71 6.30
C VAL A 508 10.23 28.64 6.46
N ARG A 509 9.62 29.69 7.04
CA ARG A 509 8.20 29.76 7.28
C ARG A 509 7.73 31.22 7.17
N ASN A 510 6.89 31.52 6.19
CA ASN A 510 6.37 32.86 5.93
C ASN A 510 4.86 32.83 5.69
N ASP A 511 4.24 34.00 5.56
CA ASP A 511 2.80 34.16 5.35
C ASP A 511 2.30 33.52 4.04
N GLU A 512 3.13 33.45 3.02
CA GLU A 512 2.78 32.81 1.75
C GLU A 512 2.67 31.30 1.92
N PHE A 513 3.67 30.68 2.55
CA PHE A 513 3.64 29.24 2.86
C PHE A 513 2.48 28.87 3.79
N GLU A 514 2.15 29.73 4.75
CA GLU A 514 0.98 29.58 5.62
C GLU A 514 -0.33 29.57 4.81
N LYS A 515 -0.51 30.52 3.91
CA LYS A 515 -1.69 30.58 3.04
C LYS A 515 -1.81 29.33 2.18
N ILE A 516 -0.70 28.88 1.58
CA ILE A 516 -0.68 27.64 0.78
C ILE A 516 -1.09 26.46 1.64
N HIS A 517 -0.49 26.29 2.82
CA HIS A 517 -0.81 25.21 3.74
C HIS A 517 -2.30 25.16 4.09
N LEU A 518 -2.92 26.29 4.40
CA LEU A 518 -4.34 26.39 4.72
C LEU A 518 -5.27 26.01 3.55
N THR A 519 -4.81 26.15 2.29
CA THR A 519 -5.58 25.66 1.14
C THR A 519 -5.64 24.14 1.06
N ILE A 520 -4.65 23.45 1.66
CA ILE A 520 -4.50 22.00 1.61
C ILE A 520 -5.02 21.36 2.89
N ASN A 521 -4.71 21.93 4.04
CA ASN A 521 -5.16 21.50 5.37
C ASN A 521 -5.90 22.66 6.04
N SER A 522 -7.23 22.73 5.82
CA SER A 522 -8.05 23.88 6.17
C SER A 522 -8.41 23.97 7.66
N PHE A 523 -8.18 22.90 8.42
CA PHE A 523 -8.59 22.82 9.83
C PHE A 523 -7.38 22.82 10.77
N ASN A 524 -7.40 23.70 11.76
CA ASN A 524 -6.31 23.89 12.73
C ASN A 524 -6.80 23.94 14.19
N ASP A 525 -8.02 23.48 14.43
CA ASP A 525 -8.70 23.57 15.74
C ASP A 525 -8.69 22.25 16.53
N GLY A 526 -8.02 21.22 16.02
CA GLY A 526 -7.92 19.92 16.67
C GLY A 526 -9.20 19.09 16.69
N LYS A 527 -10.27 19.52 15.99
CA LYS A 527 -11.60 18.89 16.03
C LYS A 527 -11.94 18.05 14.80
N ASN A 528 -10.94 17.47 14.15
CA ASN A 528 -11.16 16.68 12.94
C ASN A 528 -11.89 15.37 13.26
N ILE A 529 -11.55 14.72 14.38
CA ILE A 529 -12.18 13.47 14.82
C ILE A 529 -13.67 13.69 15.10
N GLU A 530 -14.05 14.79 15.74
CA GLU A 530 -15.45 15.12 16.00
C GLU A 530 -16.22 15.39 14.70
N ARG A 531 -15.60 16.07 13.72
CA ARG A 531 -16.20 16.25 12.39
C ARG A 531 -16.39 14.93 11.66
N ILE A 532 -15.38 14.05 11.69
CA ILE A 532 -15.49 12.71 11.11
C ILE A 532 -16.60 11.91 11.79
N TYR A 533 -16.67 11.94 13.11
CA TYR A 533 -17.72 11.25 13.86
C TYR A 533 -19.12 11.76 13.46
N LYS A 534 -19.28 13.08 13.31
CA LYS A 534 -20.54 13.68 12.87
C LYS A 534 -20.92 13.18 11.46
N GLU A 535 -20.00 13.24 10.50
CA GLU A 535 -20.24 12.72 9.15
C GLU A 535 -20.62 11.24 9.15
N LEU A 536 -19.92 10.40 9.95
CA LEU A 536 -20.26 8.99 10.08
C LEU A 536 -21.66 8.78 10.68
N SER A 537 -22.07 9.64 11.59
CA SER A 537 -23.42 9.62 12.17
C SER A 537 -24.48 10.03 11.15
N ASP A 538 -24.24 11.08 10.38
CA ASP A 538 -25.14 11.55 9.32
C ASP A 538 -25.30 10.49 8.20
N HIS A 539 -24.25 9.74 7.92
CA HIS A 539 -24.26 8.58 7.02
C HIS A 539 -24.77 7.28 7.66
N LYS A 540 -25.24 7.31 8.92
CA LYS A 540 -25.78 6.17 9.68
C LYS A 540 -24.80 5.00 9.81
N ILE A 541 -23.52 5.30 9.95
CA ILE A 541 -22.46 4.30 10.20
C ILE A 541 -22.26 4.12 11.70
N VAL A 542 -22.33 5.21 12.48
CA VAL A 542 -22.22 5.21 13.94
C VAL A 542 -23.47 5.77 14.62
#